data_2d3c95d8420229bddfb5e37920dc0a78
#
_entry.id   2d3c95d8420229bddfb5e37920dc0a78
#
_cell.length_a   1.000
_cell.length_b   1.000
_cell.length_c   1.000
_cell.angle_alpha   90.00
_cell.angle_beta   90.00
_cell.angle_gamma   90.00
#
_symmetry.space_group_name_H-M   'P 1'
#
loop_
_entity.id
_entity.type
_entity.pdbx_description
1 polymer ?
#
loop_
_entity_poly.entity_id
_entity_poly.type
_entity_poly.pdbx_seq_one_letter_code
_entity_poly.pdbx_strand_id
1 'polypeptide(L)'
;MKAEATALAEKVKSAENGKMNRQAAGLNKAVLERKIDLARERTINVVNLAFEKAIAHRENPSKYPLPTSNRSVERAFHNFLEVVPKAKRNKIIDKVNETLKASATTRSSKYKDIVNVDFRSKTAIAEQVKALSVPEELRFNEDEGNELLARFHQRADKKALKKREGKFAAGEGAARQAQPQQAAVATKVSFVVDTMTCLNPDDLMKDEINLAGFSIDVNGNNVELAPRFVGQFKKNDTLGLGANGTLFTLDIDPLLASQSFTAGLFIVESDLVSDPEVIRKLGLLFAAIGVAIAVVAVALMVVSVFVAPVISVAMAYFLVSLSFAFQVFSLQLIPLFGDDISLPITDTLLVEEKIDVGESFARNLQIGKGFDPQSTFDGKYTLAARWVGEA
;
A
#
# COMPACT_ATOMS: atom_id res chain seq x y z
N MET A 1 12.75 1.74 62.02
CA MET A 1 13.03 3.11 61.53
C MET A 1 14.08 3.19 60.44
N LYS A 2 15.38 2.74 60.65
CA LYS A 2 16.39 2.82 59.57
C LYS A 2 16.06 1.96 58.31
N ALA A 3 15.56 0.74 58.54
CA ALA A 3 15.18 -0.16 57.45
C ALA A 3 13.97 0.32 56.61
N GLU A 4 13.01 0.95 57.28
CA GLU A 4 11.82 1.52 56.62
C GLU A 4 12.14 2.75 55.77
N ALA A 5 13.06 3.59 56.27
CA ALA A 5 13.55 4.76 55.50
C ALA A 5 14.30 4.34 54.22
N THR A 6 15.10 3.24 54.28
CA THR A 6 15.79 2.70 53.14
C THR A 6 14.80 2.11 52.11
N ALA A 7 13.81 1.35 52.54
CA ALA A 7 12.79 0.79 51.64
C ALA A 7 11.91 1.87 50.97
N LEU A 8 11.64 2.96 51.69
CA LEU A 8 10.91 4.11 51.12
C LEU A 8 11.76 4.84 50.07
N ALA A 9 13.04 5.04 50.33
CA ALA A 9 13.98 5.66 49.36
C ALA A 9 14.15 4.83 48.10
N GLU A 10 14.19 3.51 48.18
CA GLU A 10 14.21 2.61 47.03
C GLU A 10 12.92 2.64 46.22
N LYS A 11 11.75 2.68 46.88
CA LYS A 11 10.45 2.84 46.21
C LYS A 11 10.33 4.18 45.45
N VAL A 12 10.83 5.27 46.06
CA VAL A 12 10.83 6.60 45.40
C VAL A 12 11.75 6.58 44.19
N LYS A 13 12.98 6.06 44.29
CA LYS A 13 13.91 5.92 43.15
C LYS A 13 13.34 5.04 42.03
N SER A 14 12.68 3.95 42.35
CA SER A 14 12.00 3.07 41.39
C SER A 14 10.85 3.78 40.66
N ALA A 15 10.06 4.58 41.40
CA ALA A 15 8.97 5.36 40.80
C ALA A 15 9.46 6.51 39.89
N GLU A 16 10.56 7.19 40.28
CA GLU A 16 11.18 8.22 39.48
C GLU A 16 11.82 7.66 38.20
N ASN A 17 12.54 6.53 38.29
CA ASN A 17 13.08 5.83 37.15
C ASN A 17 11.95 5.35 36.20
N GLY A 18 10.84 4.86 36.75
CA GLY A 18 9.66 4.47 35.97
C GLY A 18 8.98 5.65 35.26
N LYS A 19 8.98 6.85 35.86
CA LYS A 19 8.48 8.08 35.21
C LYS A 19 9.43 8.58 34.12
N MET A 20 10.74 8.59 34.37
CA MET A 20 11.74 8.99 33.37
C MET A 20 11.74 8.04 32.16
N ASN A 21 11.63 6.72 32.36
CA ASN A 21 11.52 5.76 31.29
C ASN A 21 10.24 5.92 30.47
N ARG A 22 9.11 6.26 31.11
CA ARG A 22 7.85 6.55 30.38
C ARG A 22 7.90 7.84 29.58
N GLN A 23 8.58 8.88 30.09
CA GLN A 23 8.81 10.13 29.37
C GLN A 23 9.76 9.93 28.18
N ALA A 24 10.83 9.19 28.36
CA ALA A 24 11.78 8.86 27.28
C ALA A 24 11.09 8.03 26.19
N ALA A 25 10.30 7.01 26.56
CA ALA A 25 9.52 6.23 25.61
C ALA A 25 8.47 7.07 24.86
N GLY A 26 7.84 8.05 25.53
CA GLY A 26 6.92 8.98 24.90
C GLY A 26 7.58 9.93 23.92
N LEU A 27 8.79 10.44 24.23
CA LEU A 27 9.59 11.27 23.35
C LEU A 27 10.06 10.51 22.11
N ASN A 28 10.55 9.27 22.27
CA ASN A 28 10.98 8.43 21.17
C ASN A 28 9.80 8.12 20.21
N LYS A 29 8.61 7.90 20.76
CA LYS A 29 7.41 7.69 19.96
C LYS A 29 7.04 8.92 19.11
N ALA A 30 7.10 10.12 19.70
CA ALA A 30 6.79 11.36 18.97
C ALA A 30 7.81 11.65 17.86
N VAL A 31 9.09 11.37 18.11
CA VAL A 31 10.15 11.50 17.09
C VAL A 31 9.90 10.52 15.94
N LEU A 32 9.57 9.27 16.23
CA LEU A 32 9.30 8.26 15.23
C LEU A 32 8.07 8.63 14.37
N GLU A 33 6.96 9.07 14.99
CA GLU A 33 5.77 9.52 14.24
C GLU A 33 6.10 10.68 13.30
N ARG A 34 6.87 11.67 13.78
CA ARG A 34 7.32 12.79 12.95
C ARG A 34 8.16 12.32 11.74
N LYS A 35 9.09 11.38 11.95
CA LYS A 35 9.90 10.82 10.85
C LYS A 35 9.02 10.11 9.83
N ILE A 36 8.03 9.35 10.30
CA ILE A 36 7.05 8.66 9.43
C ILE A 36 6.29 9.69 8.58
N ASP A 37 5.80 10.77 9.18
CA ASP A 37 5.03 11.79 8.46
C ASP A 37 5.89 12.54 7.43
N LEU A 38 7.13 12.90 7.78
CA LEU A 38 8.08 13.53 6.84
C LEU A 38 8.39 12.60 5.65
N ALA A 39 8.58 11.34 5.93
CA ALA A 39 8.88 10.35 4.91
C ALA A 39 7.66 10.08 3.99
N ARG A 40 6.44 10.06 4.54
CA ARG A 40 5.19 10.02 3.76
C ARG A 40 5.03 11.26 2.88
N GLU A 41 5.27 12.45 3.44
CA GLU A 41 5.23 13.71 2.69
C GLU A 41 6.22 13.69 1.52
N ARG A 42 7.47 13.24 1.76
CA ARG A 42 8.49 13.11 0.71
C ARG A 42 8.03 12.16 -0.40
N THR A 43 7.47 11.01 -0.06
CA THR A 43 6.96 10.02 -1.01
C THR A 43 5.85 10.60 -1.89
N ILE A 44 4.86 11.27 -1.29
CA ILE A 44 3.79 11.96 -2.03
C ILE A 44 4.37 13.02 -2.96
N ASN A 45 5.33 13.78 -2.49
CA ASN A 45 5.98 14.82 -3.29
C ASN A 45 6.75 14.25 -4.50
N VAL A 46 7.38 13.08 -4.37
CA VAL A 46 8.02 12.37 -5.50
C VAL A 46 6.97 12.02 -6.58
N VAL A 47 5.83 11.48 -6.20
CA VAL A 47 4.75 11.14 -7.14
C VAL A 47 4.14 12.41 -7.75
N ASN A 48 3.93 13.46 -6.98
CA ASN A 48 3.46 14.74 -7.50
C ASN A 48 4.42 15.33 -8.54
N LEU A 49 5.75 15.31 -8.30
CA LEU A 49 6.75 15.75 -9.28
C LEU A 49 6.74 14.89 -10.54
N ALA A 50 6.50 13.59 -10.43
CA ALA A 50 6.35 12.70 -11.57
C ALA A 50 5.10 13.05 -12.40
N PHE A 51 3.98 13.38 -11.76
CA PHE A 51 2.77 13.88 -12.44
C PHE A 51 3.03 15.21 -13.14
N GLU A 52 3.69 16.16 -12.47
CA GLU A 52 4.06 17.44 -13.06
C GLU A 52 4.96 17.26 -14.29
N LYS A 53 5.94 16.35 -14.22
CA LYS A 53 6.82 16.04 -15.36
C LYS A 53 6.02 15.45 -16.53
N ALA A 54 5.06 14.56 -16.28
CA ALA A 54 4.21 13.99 -17.33
C ALA A 54 3.36 15.06 -18.02
N ILE A 55 2.86 16.05 -17.29
CA ILE A 55 2.11 17.18 -17.85
C ILE A 55 3.04 18.11 -18.64
N ALA A 56 4.21 18.44 -18.10
CA ALA A 56 5.21 19.22 -18.82
C ALA A 56 5.62 18.54 -20.14
N HIS A 57 5.71 17.20 -20.17
CA HIS A 57 5.92 16.43 -21.39
C HIS A 57 4.79 16.66 -22.41
N ARG A 58 3.53 16.64 -22.01
CA ARG A 58 2.40 16.90 -22.93
C ARG A 58 2.47 18.28 -23.58
N GLU A 59 2.93 19.28 -22.83
CA GLU A 59 3.10 20.65 -23.34
C GLU A 59 4.33 20.78 -24.27
N ASN A 60 5.43 20.12 -23.92
CA ASN A 60 6.67 20.16 -24.71
C ASN A 60 7.45 18.84 -24.61
N PRO A 61 7.09 17.82 -25.42
CA PRO A 61 7.73 16.50 -25.39
C PRO A 61 9.25 16.52 -25.62
N SER A 62 9.72 17.41 -26.48
CA SER A 62 11.15 17.50 -26.82
C SER A 62 11.97 18.02 -25.63
N LYS A 63 11.43 18.96 -24.86
CA LYS A 63 12.09 19.56 -23.72
C LYS A 63 12.01 18.68 -22.45
N TYR A 64 10.91 17.98 -22.27
CA TYR A 64 10.63 17.18 -21.08
C TYR A 64 10.36 15.72 -21.46
N PRO A 65 11.39 14.92 -21.81
CA PRO A 65 11.21 13.54 -22.24
C PRO A 65 10.71 12.66 -21.07
N LEU A 66 9.83 11.72 -21.39
CA LEU A 66 9.43 10.70 -20.42
C LEU A 66 10.55 9.67 -20.21
N PRO A 67 10.60 9.04 -19.02
CA PRO A 67 11.48 7.90 -18.77
C PRO A 67 11.25 6.77 -19.77
N THR A 68 12.28 5.98 -20.05
CA THR A 68 12.19 4.82 -20.94
C THR A 68 11.40 3.66 -20.31
N SER A 69 11.46 3.53 -18.99
CA SER A 69 10.73 2.49 -18.25
C SER A 69 9.22 2.71 -18.31
N ASN A 70 8.47 1.70 -18.75
CA ASN A 70 7.01 1.70 -18.73
C ASN A 70 6.43 1.62 -17.31
N ARG A 71 7.27 1.29 -16.31
CA ARG A 71 6.92 1.23 -14.89
C ARG A 71 7.13 2.54 -14.15
N SER A 72 7.61 3.60 -14.82
CA SER A 72 7.74 4.91 -14.18
C SER A 72 6.36 5.57 -14.00
N VAL A 73 6.19 6.31 -12.91
CA VAL A 73 4.95 7.05 -12.61
C VAL A 73 4.62 8.03 -13.73
N GLU A 74 5.63 8.74 -14.27
CA GLU A 74 5.45 9.73 -15.33
C GLU A 74 4.83 9.11 -16.58
N ARG A 75 5.34 7.94 -16.99
CA ARG A 75 4.84 7.25 -18.19
C ARG A 75 3.47 6.63 -17.93
N ALA A 76 3.28 6.01 -16.77
CA ALA A 76 1.99 5.44 -16.38
C ALA A 76 0.90 6.51 -16.31
N PHE A 77 1.21 7.68 -15.71
CA PHE A 77 0.28 8.81 -15.62
C PHE A 77 -0.02 9.43 -16.99
N HIS A 78 1.01 9.59 -17.84
CA HIS A 78 0.79 10.04 -19.22
C HIS A 78 -0.15 9.08 -19.98
N ASN A 79 0.11 7.77 -19.94
CA ASN A 79 -0.71 6.76 -20.59
C ASN A 79 -2.14 6.72 -20.03
N PHE A 80 -2.32 6.94 -18.74
CA PHE A 80 -3.64 7.06 -18.11
C PHE A 80 -4.39 8.30 -18.64
N LEU A 81 -3.72 9.46 -18.72
CA LEU A 81 -4.33 10.68 -19.26
C LEU A 81 -4.76 10.55 -20.73
N GLU A 82 -4.12 9.68 -21.53
CA GLU A 82 -4.52 9.48 -22.94
C GLU A 82 -5.88 8.80 -23.07
N VAL A 83 -6.21 7.91 -22.14
CA VAL A 83 -7.47 7.15 -22.18
C VAL A 83 -8.61 7.83 -21.40
N VAL A 84 -8.31 8.73 -20.46
CA VAL A 84 -9.33 9.44 -19.68
C VAL A 84 -10.13 10.41 -20.57
N PRO A 85 -11.47 10.44 -20.47
CA PRO A 85 -12.31 11.36 -21.20
C PRO A 85 -11.86 12.82 -21.04
N LYS A 86 -11.92 13.61 -22.13
CA LYS A 86 -11.33 14.96 -22.20
C LYS A 86 -11.75 15.87 -21.04
N ALA A 87 -13.01 15.84 -20.65
CA ALA A 87 -13.51 16.69 -19.57
C ALA A 87 -12.88 16.34 -18.22
N LYS A 88 -12.77 15.04 -17.89
CA LYS A 88 -12.12 14.54 -16.67
C LYS A 88 -10.62 14.80 -16.72
N ARG A 89 -9.98 14.53 -17.86
CA ARG A 89 -8.55 14.77 -18.10
C ARG A 89 -8.18 16.24 -17.87
N ASN A 90 -8.97 17.19 -18.36
CA ASN A 90 -8.70 18.60 -18.15
C ASN A 90 -8.73 18.97 -16.66
N LYS A 91 -9.68 18.46 -15.89
CA LYS A 91 -9.72 18.68 -14.44
C LYS A 91 -8.45 18.16 -13.71
N ILE A 92 -7.96 16.97 -14.13
CA ILE A 92 -6.71 16.41 -13.58
C ILE A 92 -5.53 17.33 -13.92
N ILE A 93 -5.41 17.73 -15.19
CA ILE A 93 -4.34 18.59 -15.66
C ILE A 93 -4.36 19.95 -14.96
N ASP A 94 -5.52 20.56 -14.81
CA ASP A 94 -5.67 21.85 -14.13
C ASP A 94 -5.21 21.77 -12.68
N LYS A 95 -5.62 20.72 -11.95
CA LYS A 95 -5.20 20.50 -10.56
C LYS A 95 -3.69 20.33 -10.40
N VAL A 96 -3.03 19.58 -11.30
CA VAL A 96 -1.57 19.43 -11.27
C VAL A 96 -0.88 20.71 -11.70
N ASN A 97 -1.42 21.44 -12.69
CA ASN A 97 -0.86 22.70 -13.18
C ASN A 97 -0.90 23.84 -12.14
N GLU A 98 -1.83 23.83 -11.20
CA GLU A 98 -1.82 24.77 -10.07
C GLU A 98 -0.47 24.73 -9.31
N THR A 99 0.08 23.54 -9.13
CA THR A 99 1.37 23.38 -8.47
C THR A 99 2.54 23.75 -9.40
N LEU A 100 2.48 23.39 -10.68
CA LEU A 100 3.52 23.74 -11.67
C LEU A 100 3.67 25.26 -11.83
N LYS A 101 2.57 25.99 -11.79
CA LYS A 101 2.52 27.46 -11.92
C LYS A 101 2.81 28.20 -10.59
N ALA A 102 2.93 27.47 -9.49
CA ALA A 102 3.26 28.08 -8.19
C ALA A 102 4.62 28.78 -8.21
N SER A 103 4.80 29.78 -7.36
CA SER A 103 6.06 30.51 -7.23
C SER A 103 7.23 29.57 -6.84
N ALA A 104 8.45 29.94 -7.18
CA ALA A 104 9.65 29.20 -6.77
C ALA A 104 9.72 29.00 -5.25
N THR A 105 9.32 30.00 -4.47
CA THR A 105 9.26 29.91 -3.00
C THR A 105 8.24 28.86 -2.55
N THR A 106 7.04 28.87 -3.13
CA THR A 106 5.98 27.90 -2.82
C THR A 106 6.43 26.48 -3.17
N ARG A 107 7.05 26.30 -4.34
CA ARG A 107 7.59 25.01 -4.77
C ARG A 107 8.71 24.51 -3.86
N SER A 108 9.66 25.39 -3.49
CA SER A 108 10.74 25.04 -2.56
C SER A 108 10.21 24.67 -1.18
N SER A 109 9.20 25.36 -0.67
CA SER A 109 8.54 25.02 0.60
C SER A 109 7.86 23.65 0.55
N LYS A 110 7.16 23.34 -0.57
CA LYS A 110 6.44 22.08 -0.76
C LYS A 110 7.37 20.90 -0.96
N TYR A 111 8.34 21.03 -1.88
CA TYR A 111 9.18 19.92 -2.33
C TYR A 111 10.51 19.80 -1.59
N LYS A 112 10.91 20.84 -0.83
CA LYS A 112 12.14 20.85 0.00
C LYS A 112 13.37 20.43 -0.81
N ASP A 113 14.10 19.46 -0.35
CA ASP A 113 15.34 18.94 -0.95
C ASP A 113 15.17 18.34 -2.35
N ILE A 114 13.97 17.88 -2.69
CA ILE A 114 13.67 17.25 -4.00
C ILE A 114 13.16 18.25 -5.06
N VAL A 115 13.09 19.55 -4.76
CA VAL A 115 12.58 20.58 -5.69
C VAL A 115 13.40 20.72 -6.97
N ASN A 116 14.70 20.38 -6.91
CA ASN A 116 15.66 20.59 -7.99
C ASN A 116 15.85 19.36 -8.92
N VAL A 117 14.97 18.36 -8.86
CA VAL A 117 15.03 17.25 -9.82
C VAL A 117 14.89 17.75 -11.26
N ASP A 118 15.67 17.18 -12.17
CA ASP A 118 15.68 17.63 -13.56
C ASP A 118 14.58 16.95 -14.40
N PHE A 119 13.56 17.72 -14.76
CA PHE A 119 12.48 17.26 -15.63
C PHE A 119 12.94 16.95 -17.06
N ARG A 120 14.10 17.49 -17.49
CA ARG A 120 14.67 17.24 -18.82
C ARG A 120 15.41 15.90 -18.90
N SER A 121 15.70 15.29 -17.76
CA SER A 121 16.31 13.97 -17.72
C SER A 121 15.32 12.89 -18.18
N LYS A 122 15.80 11.85 -18.87
CA LYS A 122 15.05 10.62 -19.15
C LYS A 122 14.98 9.67 -17.96
N THR A 123 15.68 9.99 -16.86
CA THR A 123 15.62 9.24 -15.61
C THR A 123 14.32 9.54 -14.89
N ALA A 124 13.66 8.52 -14.32
CA ALA A 124 12.46 8.70 -13.53
C ALA A 124 12.73 9.58 -12.29
N ILE A 125 11.73 10.36 -11.87
CA ILE A 125 11.83 11.23 -10.70
C ILE A 125 12.23 10.44 -9.45
N ALA A 126 11.62 9.27 -9.23
CA ALA A 126 11.93 8.40 -8.09
C ALA A 126 13.42 8.00 -8.06
N GLU A 127 14.00 7.64 -9.23
CA GLU A 127 15.42 7.28 -9.33
C GLU A 127 16.34 8.48 -9.13
N GLN A 128 15.94 9.67 -9.61
CA GLN A 128 16.70 10.89 -9.32
C GLN A 128 16.71 11.20 -7.81
N VAL A 129 15.55 11.06 -7.15
CA VAL A 129 15.41 11.29 -5.70
C VAL A 129 16.19 10.24 -4.90
N LYS A 130 16.23 8.97 -5.37
CA LYS A 130 17.05 7.91 -4.78
C LYS A 130 18.55 8.27 -4.76
N ALA A 131 19.02 8.98 -5.79
CA ALA A 131 20.40 9.42 -5.89
C ALA A 131 20.74 10.65 -5.02
N LEU A 132 19.73 11.34 -4.46
CA LEU A 132 19.96 12.48 -3.56
C LEU A 132 20.34 12.00 -2.15
N SER A 133 21.12 12.82 -1.44
CA SER A 133 21.39 12.60 -0.03
C SER A 133 20.08 12.62 0.77
N VAL A 134 19.89 11.62 1.61
CA VAL A 134 18.73 11.57 2.51
C VAL A 134 18.97 12.51 3.68
N PRO A 135 18.08 13.49 3.95
CA PRO A 135 18.15 14.32 5.14
C PRO A 135 18.23 13.50 6.42
N GLU A 136 19.01 13.97 7.40
CA GLU A 136 19.25 13.22 8.65
C GLU A 136 17.94 12.94 9.41
N GLU A 137 17.01 13.89 9.40
CA GLU A 137 15.70 13.76 10.02
C GLU A 137 14.80 12.69 9.39
N LEU A 138 15.18 12.17 8.23
CA LEU A 138 14.49 11.07 7.53
C LEU A 138 15.18 9.72 7.67
N ARG A 139 16.37 9.69 8.31
CA ARG A 139 17.11 8.44 8.52
C ARG A 139 16.54 7.70 9.72
N PHE A 140 16.13 6.47 9.51
CA PHE A 140 15.70 5.58 10.59
C PHE A 140 16.90 4.81 11.14
N ASN A 141 16.98 4.71 12.46
CA ASN A 141 17.90 3.80 13.12
C ASN A 141 17.26 2.41 13.31
N GLU A 142 18.07 1.45 13.78
CA GLU A 142 17.63 0.05 13.96
C GLU A 142 16.46 -0.09 14.93
N ASP A 143 16.49 0.61 16.07
CA ASP A 143 15.42 0.56 17.08
C ASP A 143 14.10 1.12 16.54
N GLU A 144 14.16 2.23 15.81
CA GLU A 144 12.99 2.84 15.16
C GLU A 144 12.38 1.90 14.10
N GLY A 145 13.24 1.18 13.38
CA GLY A 145 12.83 0.21 12.40
C GLY A 145 12.15 -1.01 13.02
N ASN A 146 12.73 -1.56 14.07
CA ASN A 146 12.15 -2.69 14.80
C ASN A 146 10.80 -2.30 15.44
N GLU A 147 10.66 -1.06 15.92
CA GLU A 147 9.37 -0.58 16.43
C GLU A 147 8.31 -0.43 15.34
N LEU A 148 8.70 0.04 14.14
CA LEU A 148 7.79 0.10 12.98
C LEU A 148 7.29 -1.30 12.59
N LEU A 149 8.19 -2.27 12.54
CA LEU A 149 7.87 -3.66 12.23
C LEU A 149 6.94 -4.26 13.29
N ALA A 150 7.24 -4.08 14.58
CA ALA A 150 6.40 -4.54 15.67
C ALA A 150 4.98 -3.95 15.62
N ARG A 151 4.83 -2.66 15.27
CA ARG A 151 3.51 -2.03 15.09
C ARG A 151 2.75 -2.60 13.90
N PHE A 152 3.45 -2.97 12.83
CA PHE A 152 2.83 -3.63 11.68
C PHE A 152 2.28 -5.01 12.08
N HIS A 153 3.08 -5.83 12.76
CA HIS A 153 2.65 -7.14 13.29
C HIS A 153 1.46 -7.02 14.24
N GLN A 154 1.51 -6.10 15.21
CA GLN A 154 0.39 -5.88 16.14
C GLN A 154 -0.93 -5.51 15.42
N ARG A 155 -0.87 -4.79 14.30
CA ARG A 155 -2.08 -4.49 13.50
C ARG A 155 -2.58 -5.73 12.77
N ALA A 156 -1.69 -6.55 12.24
CA ALA A 156 -2.03 -7.82 11.61
C ALA A 156 -2.63 -8.81 12.61
N ASP A 157 -2.01 -8.95 13.78
CA ASP A 157 -2.46 -9.85 14.86
C ASP A 157 -3.79 -9.42 15.50
N LYS A 158 -4.00 -8.13 15.72
CA LYS A 158 -5.30 -7.63 16.23
C LYS A 158 -6.45 -7.90 15.27
N LYS A 159 -6.21 -7.86 13.96
CA LYS A 159 -7.20 -8.30 12.95
C LYS A 159 -7.44 -9.81 13.01
N ALA A 160 -6.39 -10.61 13.26
CA ALA A 160 -6.47 -12.07 13.38
C ALA A 160 -7.12 -12.53 14.70
N LEU A 161 -6.81 -11.90 15.82
CA LEU A 161 -7.36 -12.22 17.16
C LEU A 161 -8.85 -11.92 17.27
N LYS A 162 -9.34 -10.79 16.78
CA LYS A 162 -10.78 -10.51 16.72
C LYS A 162 -11.59 -11.57 15.97
N LYS A 163 -10.94 -12.28 15.04
CA LYS A 163 -11.55 -13.36 14.27
C LYS A 163 -11.51 -14.70 15.01
N ARG A 164 -10.53 -14.95 15.89
CA ARG A 164 -10.46 -16.16 16.74
C ARG A 164 -11.54 -16.17 17.81
N GLU A 165 -11.79 -15.05 18.49
CA GLU A 165 -12.83 -14.95 19.50
C GLU A 165 -14.25 -15.23 18.97
N GLY A 166 -14.53 -14.94 17.68
CA GLY A 166 -15.82 -15.27 17.03
C GLY A 166 -15.96 -16.72 16.56
N LYS A 167 -14.88 -17.50 16.46
CA LYS A 167 -14.92 -18.88 15.95
C LYS A 167 -14.93 -19.98 17.04
N PHE A 168 -14.57 -19.67 18.27
CA PHE A 168 -14.61 -20.64 19.37
C PHE A 168 -16.05 -20.99 19.85
N ALA A 169 -17.07 -20.34 19.28
CA ALA A 169 -18.47 -20.64 19.59
C ALA A 169 -19.12 -21.68 18.64
N ALA A 170 -18.41 -22.24 17.67
CA ALA A 170 -19.01 -23.22 16.73
C ALA A 170 -18.01 -24.32 16.36
N GLY A 171 -18.15 -25.47 17.03
CA GLY A 171 -17.88 -26.80 16.45
C GLY A 171 -16.47 -27.34 16.55
N GLU A 172 -16.21 -28.14 17.58
CA GLU A 172 -15.18 -29.18 17.58
C GLU A 172 -15.42 -30.21 16.45
N GLY A 173 -14.39 -30.48 15.65
CA GLY A 173 -14.43 -31.49 14.59
C GLY A 173 -13.05 -31.94 14.14
N ALA A 174 -12.55 -33.03 14.76
CA ALA A 174 -11.58 -34.00 14.25
C ALA A 174 -10.22 -33.48 13.73
N ALA A 175 -9.25 -33.42 14.63
CA ALA A 175 -7.83 -33.45 14.32
C ALA A 175 -7.45 -34.80 13.68
N ARG A 176 -7.22 -34.83 12.36
CA ARG A 176 -6.41 -35.90 11.75
C ARG A 176 -4.94 -35.56 11.98
N GLN A 177 -4.27 -36.41 12.77
CA GLN A 177 -2.81 -36.44 12.86
C GLN A 177 -2.27 -36.91 11.49
N ALA A 178 -1.84 -35.96 10.66
CA ALA A 178 -0.98 -36.23 9.52
C ALA A 178 0.48 -36.25 10.02
N GLN A 179 1.21 -37.31 9.69
CA GLN A 179 2.67 -37.35 9.88
C GLN A 179 3.31 -36.11 9.20
N PRO A 180 4.35 -35.52 9.77
CA PRO A 180 5.05 -34.40 9.15
C PRO A 180 5.81 -34.90 7.91
N GLN A 181 5.16 -34.92 6.77
CA GLN A 181 5.85 -34.86 5.49
C GLN A 181 6.50 -33.46 5.46
N GLN A 182 7.79 -33.40 5.26
CA GLN A 182 8.51 -32.14 5.07
C GLN A 182 7.80 -31.42 3.91
N ALA A 183 7.03 -30.37 4.22
CA ALA A 183 6.28 -29.64 3.21
C ALA A 183 7.29 -28.99 2.25
N ALA A 184 6.99 -29.03 0.96
CA ALA A 184 7.82 -28.37 -0.03
C ALA A 184 7.75 -26.85 0.19
N VAL A 185 8.88 -26.17 0.09
CA VAL A 185 8.94 -24.71 0.20
C VAL A 185 8.29 -24.10 -1.04
N ALA A 186 7.42 -23.13 -0.85
CA ALA A 186 6.77 -22.41 -1.94
C ALA A 186 7.79 -21.56 -2.71
N THR A 187 7.65 -21.51 -4.02
CA THR A 187 8.41 -20.63 -4.92
C THR A 187 7.58 -19.43 -5.39
N LYS A 188 6.27 -19.47 -5.15
CA LYS A 188 5.32 -18.41 -5.49
C LYS A 188 4.34 -18.18 -4.37
N VAL A 189 3.73 -17.00 -4.39
CA VAL A 189 2.60 -16.67 -3.53
C VAL A 189 1.46 -16.13 -4.37
N SER A 190 0.27 -16.65 -4.16
CA SER A 190 -0.96 -16.22 -4.85
C SER A 190 -1.92 -15.53 -3.91
N PHE A 191 -2.54 -14.46 -4.40
CA PHE A 191 -3.67 -13.82 -3.75
C PHE A 191 -4.97 -14.32 -4.36
N VAL A 192 -5.80 -14.96 -3.53
CA VAL A 192 -7.02 -15.64 -3.95
C VAL A 192 -8.21 -15.01 -3.25
N VAL A 193 -9.25 -14.65 -4.00
CA VAL A 193 -10.56 -14.27 -3.47
C VAL A 193 -11.48 -15.48 -3.57
N ASP A 194 -11.88 -16.03 -2.44
CA ASP A 194 -12.74 -17.22 -2.39
C ASP A 194 -14.22 -16.86 -2.66
N THR A 195 -14.70 -15.81 -1.97
CA THR A 195 -16.09 -15.36 -2.10
C THR A 195 -16.20 -13.85 -2.04
N MET A 196 -17.22 -13.31 -2.71
CA MET A 196 -17.64 -11.92 -2.61
C MET A 196 -19.10 -11.86 -2.17
N THR A 197 -19.40 -11.04 -1.17
CA THR A 197 -20.75 -10.84 -0.64
C THR A 197 -21.14 -9.38 -0.75
N CYS A 198 -22.27 -9.10 -1.39
CA CYS A 198 -22.90 -7.79 -1.43
C CYS A 198 -23.72 -7.57 -0.15
N LEU A 199 -23.36 -6.60 0.66
CA LEU A 199 -24.14 -6.20 1.85
C LEU A 199 -25.19 -5.15 1.52
N ASN A 200 -24.87 -4.29 0.57
CA ASN A 200 -25.77 -3.28 0.03
C ASN A 200 -25.32 -2.95 -1.39
N PRO A 201 -26.15 -3.18 -2.40
CA PRO A 201 -25.84 -2.73 -3.76
C PRO A 201 -25.92 -1.20 -3.84
N ASP A 202 -25.25 -0.62 -4.81
CA ASP A 202 -25.37 0.80 -5.15
C ASP A 202 -26.72 1.06 -5.80
N ASP A 203 -27.06 0.25 -6.79
CA ASP A 203 -28.32 0.30 -7.51
C ASP A 203 -29.49 -0.37 -6.78
N LEU A 204 -30.69 0.14 -7.02
CA LEU A 204 -31.93 -0.40 -6.43
C LEU A 204 -32.24 -1.85 -6.81
N MET A 205 -31.67 -2.34 -7.91
CA MET A 205 -32.00 -3.68 -8.43
C MET A 205 -30.82 -4.66 -8.37
N LYS A 206 -29.74 -4.38 -9.05
CA LYS A 206 -28.55 -5.25 -9.13
C LYS A 206 -27.34 -4.45 -9.56
N ASP A 207 -26.22 -4.68 -8.92
CA ASP A 207 -24.93 -4.15 -9.36
C ASP A 207 -24.23 -5.18 -10.28
N GLU A 208 -23.75 -4.73 -11.42
CA GLU A 208 -22.86 -5.49 -12.29
C GLU A 208 -21.42 -5.22 -11.96
N ILE A 209 -20.76 -6.16 -11.28
CA ILE A 209 -19.48 -5.93 -10.63
C ILE A 209 -18.32 -6.55 -11.41
N ASN A 210 -17.31 -5.73 -11.64
CA ASN A 210 -15.97 -6.14 -12.03
C ASN A 210 -14.99 -5.95 -10.87
N LEU A 211 -14.02 -6.86 -10.76
CA LEU A 211 -12.81 -6.68 -9.97
C LEU A 211 -11.66 -6.26 -10.88
N ALA A 212 -10.94 -5.24 -10.48
CA ALA A 212 -9.70 -4.80 -11.09
C ALA A 212 -8.65 -4.55 -10.00
N GLY A 213 -7.38 -4.44 -10.37
CA GLY A 213 -6.38 -4.14 -9.37
C GLY A 213 -4.95 -4.35 -9.83
N PHE A 214 -4.08 -4.49 -8.86
CA PHE A 214 -2.64 -4.72 -9.05
C PHE A 214 -2.07 -5.47 -7.86
N SER A 215 -0.93 -6.11 -8.05
CA SER A 215 -0.08 -6.54 -6.94
C SER A 215 1.35 -6.06 -7.14
N ILE A 216 2.08 -5.91 -6.04
CA ILE A 216 3.47 -5.45 -6.05
C ILE A 216 4.23 -6.11 -4.91
N ASP A 217 5.51 -6.46 -5.17
CA ASP A 217 6.46 -6.88 -4.14
C ASP A 217 7.42 -5.76 -3.74
N VAL A 218 8.25 -6.00 -2.74
CA VAL A 218 9.25 -5.05 -2.25
C VAL A 218 10.33 -4.71 -3.29
N ASN A 219 10.55 -5.58 -4.30
CA ASN A 219 11.50 -5.33 -5.39
C ASN A 219 10.90 -4.49 -6.52
N GLY A 220 9.61 -4.14 -6.42
CA GLY A 220 8.88 -3.41 -7.45
C GLY A 220 8.40 -4.29 -8.60
N ASN A 221 8.46 -5.64 -8.48
CA ASN A 221 7.77 -6.50 -9.41
C ASN A 221 6.27 -6.34 -9.20
N ASN A 222 5.53 -6.21 -10.30
CA ASN A 222 4.09 -5.98 -10.23
C ASN A 222 3.35 -6.85 -11.24
N VAL A 223 2.12 -7.21 -10.87
CA VAL A 223 1.14 -7.90 -11.72
C VAL A 223 -0.13 -7.06 -11.75
N GLU A 224 -0.68 -6.87 -12.93
CA GLU A 224 -1.93 -6.17 -13.17
C GLU A 224 -3.09 -7.14 -13.21
N LEU A 225 -4.22 -6.77 -12.63
CA LEU A 225 -5.51 -7.40 -12.85
C LEU A 225 -6.35 -6.46 -13.72
N ALA A 226 -6.50 -6.81 -15.00
CA ALA A 226 -7.44 -6.14 -15.88
C ALA A 226 -8.88 -6.30 -15.34
N PRO A 227 -9.79 -5.35 -15.59
CA PRO A 227 -11.17 -5.47 -15.17
C PRO A 227 -11.76 -6.81 -15.59
N ARG A 228 -12.27 -7.55 -14.62
CA ARG A 228 -12.86 -8.86 -14.83
C ARG A 228 -14.23 -8.92 -14.21
N PHE A 229 -15.24 -9.23 -15.01
CA PHE A 229 -16.60 -9.42 -14.55
C PHE A 229 -16.67 -10.56 -13.53
N VAL A 230 -17.26 -10.26 -12.39
CA VAL A 230 -17.44 -11.21 -11.28
C VAL A 230 -18.87 -11.73 -11.26
N GLY A 231 -19.84 -10.86 -11.43
CA GLY A 231 -21.25 -11.24 -11.43
C GLY A 231 -22.18 -10.06 -11.21
N GLN A 232 -23.47 -10.39 -11.14
CA GLN A 232 -24.54 -9.47 -10.74
C GLN A 232 -24.93 -9.74 -9.30
N PHE A 233 -25.02 -8.72 -8.48
CA PHE A 233 -25.29 -8.84 -7.06
C PHE A 233 -26.56 -8.10 -6.67
N LYS A 234 -27.42 -8.78 -5.89
CA LYS A 234 -28.44 -8.16 -5.06
C LYS A 234 -27.95 -8.08 -3.62
N LYS A 235 -28.68 -7.38 -2.80
CA LYS A 235 -28.43 -7.32 -1.36
C LYS A 235 -28.39 -8.72 -0.75
N ASN A 236 -27.32 -9.00 -0.01
CA ASN A 236 -26.99 -10.27 0.66
C ASN A 236 -26.64 -11.44 -0.28
N ASP A 237 -26.50 -11.20 -1.58
CA ASP A 237 -25.95 -12.22 -2.46
C ASP A 237 -24.50 -12.51 -2.12
N THR A 238 -24.15 -13.80 -2.18
CA THR A 238 -22.76 -14.28 -2.03
C THR A 238 -22.40 -15.13 -3.24
N LEU A 239 -21.30 -14.77 -3.90
CA LEU A 239 -20.79 -15.50 -5.05
C LEU A 239 -19.42 -16.09 -4.71
N GLY A 240 -19.25 -17.41 -4.97
CA GLY A 240 -17.95 -18.07 -4.94
C GLY A 240 -17.19 -17.86 -6.26
N LEU A 241 -15.94 -17.42 -6.22
CA LEU A 241 -15.16 -17.18 -7.43
C LEU A 241 -14.53 -18.49 -7.99
N GLY A 242 -14.40 -19.54 -7.18
CA GLY A 242 -13.89 -20.84 -7.59
C GLY A 242 -12.52 -20.75 -8.27
N ALA A 243 -12.38 -21.41 -9.43
CA ALA A 243 -11.13 -21.37 -10.21
C ALA A 243 -10.73 -19.95 -10.69
N ASN A 244 -11.69 -19.03 -10.77
CA ASN A 244 -11.44 -17.64 -11.12
C ASN A 244 -11.02 -16.79 -9.92
N GLY A 245 -10.87 -17.36 -8.73
CA GLY A 245 -10.53 -16.64 -7.51
C GLY A 245 -9.08 -16.20 -7.43
N THR A 246 -8.13 -16.89 -8.08
CA THR A 246 -6.74 -16.47 -8.13
C THR A 246 -6.61 -15.19 -8.95
N LEU A 247 -6.27 -14.09 -8.27
CA LEU A 247 -6.17 -12.76 -8.89
C LEU A 247 -4.73 -12.42 -9.26
N PHE A 248 -3.78 -12.75 -8.40
CA PHE A 248 -2.36 -12.43 -8.58
C PHE A 248 -1.50 -13.61 -8.17
N THR A 249 -0.39 -13.79 -8.85
CA THR A 249 0.70 -14.70 -8.47
C THR A 249 2.02 -13.98 -8.63
N LEU A 250 2.84 -14.01 -7.58
CA LEU A 250 4.15 -13.36 -7.50
C LEU A 250 5.21 -14.40 -7.14
N ASP A 251 6.40 -14.26 -7.69
CA ASP A 251 7.53 -15.13 -7.37
C ASP A 251 8.12 -14.76 -6.00
N ILE A 252 8.51 -15.78 -5.24
CA ILE A 252 9.26 -15.63 -3.99
C ILE A 252 10.75 -15.65 -4.35
N ASP A 253 11.48 -14.61 -3.96
CA ASP A 253 12.93 -14.57 -4.13
C ASP A 253 13.59 -15.38 -2.99
N PRO A 254 14.22 -16.54 -3.28
CA PRO A 254 14.81 -17.38 -2.25
C PRO A 254 16.04 -16.76 -1.58
N LEU A 255 16.57 -15.67 -2.11
CA LEU A 255 17.74 -14.97 -1.58
C LEU A 255 17.39 -13.92 -0.52
N LEU A 256 16.11 -13.53 -0.43
CA LEU A 256 15.66 -12.53 0.53
C LEU A 256 15.16 -13.22 1.81
N ALA A 257 15.72 -12.79 2.94
CA ALA A 257 15.31 -13.28 4.26
C ALA A 257 13.89 -12.81 4.65
N SER A 258 13.45 -11.67 4.11
CA SER A 258 12.12 -11.11 4.34
C SER A 258 11.58 -10.51 3.06
N GLN A 259 10.30 -10.74 2.77
CA GLN A 259 9.62 -10.24 1.57
C GLN A 259 8.23 -9.74 1.93
N SER A 260 7.72 -8.81 1.13
CA SER A 260 6.34 -8.36 1.24
C SER A 260 5.65 -8.40 -0.11
N PHE A 261 4.41 -8.82 -0.09
CA PHE A 261 3.53 -8.90 -1.24
C PHE A 261 2.26 -8.10 -0.93
N THR A 262 1.96 -7.12 -1.74
CA THR A 262 0.78 -6.27 -1.56
C THR A 262 -0.16 -6.44 -2.74
N ALA A 263 -1.43 -6.70 -2.47
CA ALA A 263 -2.52 -6.68 -3.44
C ALA A 263 -3.36 -5.42 -3.22
N GLY A 264 -3.71 -4.72 -4.30
CA GLY A 264 -4.66 -3.61 -4.31
C GLY A 264 -5.83 -3.96 -5.22
N LEU A 265 -7.05 -3.88 -4.72
CA LEU A 265 -8.28 -4.22 -5.46
C LEU A 265 -9.22 -3.04 -5.54
N PHE A 266 -9.89 -2.91 -6.68
CA PHE A 266 -11.01 -2.01 -6.92
C PHE A 266 -12.26 -2.82 -7.26
N ILE A 267 -13.40 -2.38 -6.78
CA ILE A 267 -14.70 -2.76 -7.35
C ILE A 267 -15.07 -1.69 -8.37
N VAL A 268 -15.58 -2.15 -9.51
CA VAL A 268 -15.98 -1.30 -10.63
C VAL A 268 -17.35 -1.77 -11.12
N GLU A 269 -18.32 -0.87 -11.22
CA GLU A 269 -19.61 -1.16 -11.81
C GLU A 269 -19.55 -1.13 -13.34
N SER A 270 -20.27 -2.07 -13.98
CA SER A 270 -20.18 -2.28 -15.43
C SER A 270 -20.95 -1.25 -16.26
N ASP A 271 -22.04 -0.73 -15.73
CA ASP A 271 -22.99 0.10 -16.49
C ASP A 271 -22.49 1.52 -16.77
N LEU A 272 -21.52 2.00 -15.99
CA LEU A 272 -21.00 3.36 -16.14
C LEU A 272 -19.55 3.43 -16.59
N VAL A 273 -18.79 2.31 -16.53
CA VAL A 273 -17.43 2.25 -17.08
C VAL A 273 -17.48 1.78 -18.52
N SER A 274 -17.77 2.71 -19.40
CA SER A 274 -17.78 2.48 -20.84
C SER A 274 -16.42 2.12 -21.45
N ASP A 275 -15.33 2.18 -20.67
CA ASP A 275 -13.98 1.92 -21.16
C ASP A 275 -13.12 1.12 -20.16
N PRO A 276 -13.04 -0.22 -20.31
CA PRO A 276 -12.17 -1.08 -19.51
C PRO A 276 -10.69 -0.64 -19.54
N GLU A 277 -10.27 0.06 -20.61
CA GLU A 277 -8.89 0.54 -20.73
C GLU A 277 -8.58 1.66 -19.72
N VAL A 278 -9.54 2.51 -19.37
CA VAL A 278 -9.37 3.52 -18.31
C VAL A 278 -9.05 2.85 -16.98
N ILE A 279 -9.81 1.80 -16.62
CA ILE A 279 -9.62 1.08 -15.36
C ILE A 279 -8.28 0.35 -15.36
N ARG A 280 -7.94 -0.30 -16.49
CA ARG A 280 -6.65 -0.97 -16.66
C ARG A 280 -5.49 0.02 -16.48
N LYS A 281 -5.55 1.20 -17.10
CA LYS A 281 -4.51 2.23 -16.98
C LYS A 281 -4.47 2.85 -15.57
N LEU A 282 -5.59 2.93 -14.89
CA LEU A 282 -5.64 3.35 -13.49
C LEU A 282 -4.91 2.32 -12.59
N GLY A 283 -5.16 1.04 -12.77
CA GLY A 283 -4.43 -0.04 -12.08
C GLY A 283 -2.92 0.04 -12.30
N LEU A 284 -2.49 0.22 -13.56
CA LEU A 284 -1.07 0.41 -13.91
C LEU A 284 -0.47 1.67 -13.27
N LEU A 285 -1.23 2.75 -13.17
CA LEU A 285 -0.78 3.97 -12.49
C LEU A 285 -0.54 3.71 -11.00
N PHE A 286 -1.45 3.03 -10.32
CA PHE A 286 -1.27 2.67 -8.92
C PHE A 286 -0.10 1.70 -8.71
N ALA A 287 0.08 0.73 -9.60
CA ALA A 287 1.26 -0.15 -9.59
C ALA A 287 2.56 0.67 -9.74
N ALA A 288 2.61 1.62 -10.67
CA ALA A 288 3.78 2.49 -10.87
C ALA A 288 4.04 3.40 -9.65
N ILE A 289 3.00 3.90 -8.99
CA ILE A 289 3.12 4.63 -7.71
C ILE A 289 3.77 3.72 -6.65
N GLY A 290 3.32 2.48 -6.55
CA GLY A 290 3.90 1.49 -5.64
C GLY A 290 5.39 1.23 -5.91
N VAL A 291 5.78 1.09 -7.18
CA VAL A 291 7.20 0.96 -7.59
C VAL A 291 8.01 2.18 -7.16
N ALA A 292 7.50 3.40 -7.38
CA ALA A 292 8.20 4.62 -6.97
C ALA A 292 8.39 4.69 -5.45
N ILE A 293 7.40 4.24 -4.68
CA ILE A 293 7.47 4.16 -3.22
C ILE A 293 8.55 3.16 -2.80
N ALA A 294 8.63 1.98 -3.44
CA ALA A 294 9.67 0.99 -3.18
C ALA A 294 11.06 1.57 -3.43
N VAL A 295 11.27 2.27 -4.56
CA VAL A 295 12.53 2.94 -4.90
C VAL A 295 12.93 3.97 -3.84
N VAL A 296 11.99 4.80 -3.38
CA VAL A 296 12.25 5.81 -2.33
C VAL A 296 12.51 5.16 -0.99
N ALA A 297 11.76 4.11 -0.62
CA ALA A 297 11.96 3.36 0.61
C ALA A 297 13.37 2.77 0.70
N VAL A 298 13.86 2.15 -0.36
CA VAL A 298 15.23 1.61 -0.44
C VAL A 298 16.26 2.73 -0.26
N ALA A 299 16.04 3.93 -0.84
CA ALA A 299 16.96 5.05 -0.69
C ALA A 299 17.10 5.54 0.76
N LEU A 300 15.99 5.54 1.52
CA LEU A 300 15.99 5.96 2.93
C LEU A 300 16.80 5.03 3.84
N MET A 301 17.20 3.86 3.34
CA MET A 301 17.86 2.81 4.10
C MET A 301 19.31 2.55 3.77
N VAL A 302 19.75 2.88 2.56
CA VAL A 302 21.15 2.69 2.11
C VAL A 302 22.16 3.40 3.00
N VAL A 303 21.72 4.27 3.90
CA VAL A 303 22.59 5.04 4.81
C VAL A 303 22.91 4.32 6.12
N SER A 304 22.21 3.26 6.48
CA SER A 304 22.52 2.44 7.65
C SER A 304 23.24 1.14 7.23
N VAL A 305 24.55 1.15 7.45
CA VAL A 305 25.54 0.12 7.14
C VAL A 305 25.06 -1.34 7.43
N PHE A 306 24.99 -2.16 6.39
CA PHE A 306 25.26 -3.61 6.34
C PHE A 306 24.82 -4.52 7.52
N VAL A 307 23.51 -4.61 7.84
CA VAL A 307 23.01 -5.73 8.67
C VAL A 307 21.59 -6.15 8.23
N ALA A 308 21.30 -7.44 8.27
CA ALA A 308 19.99 -8.04 7.93
C ALA A 308 18.73 -7.34 8.49
N PRO A 309 18.76 -6.67 9.67
CA PRO A 309 17.63 -5.88 10.19
C PRO A 309 17.19 -4.70 9.29
N VAL A 310 18.07 -4.18 8.45
CA VAL A 310 17.81 -3.02 7.60
C VAL A 310 16.72 -3.29 6.56
N ILE A 311 16.63 -4.52 6.05
CA ILE A 311 15.60 -4.92 5.08
C ILE A 311 14.21 -4.87 5.73
N SER A 312 14.09 -5.26 7.00
CA SER A 312 12.83 -5.24 7.74
C SER A 312 12.30 -3.82 7.96
N VAL A 313 13.21 -2.86 8.20
CA VAL A 313 12.87 -1.43 8.34
C VAL A 313 12.38 -0.86 7.02
N ALA A 314 13.06 -1.22 5.90
CA ALA A 314 12.67 -0.86 4.54
C ALA A 314 11.24 -1.27 4.27
N MET A 315 11.00 -2.50 4.59
CA MET A 315 9.74 -3.13 4.33
C MET A 315 8.62 -2.50 5.16
N ALA A 316 8.83 -2.29 6.45
CA ALA A 316 7.83 -1.64 7.30
C ALA A 316 7.52 -0.22 6.83
N TYR A 317 8.55 0.55 6.44
CA TYR A 317 8.38 1.88 5.87
C TYR A 317 7.65 1.85 4.52
N PHE A 318 8.04 0.93 3.63
CA PHE A 318 7.37 0.73 2.34
C PHE A 318 5.88 0.48 2.53
N LEU A 319 5.50 -0.45 3.40
CA LEU A 319 4.11 -0.82 3.65
C LEU A 319 3.27 0.33 4.20
N VAL A 320 3.82 1.09 5.16
CA VAL A 320 3.13 2.24 5.76
C VAL A 320 2.97 3.35 4.72
N SER A 321 4.01 3.62 3.93
CA SER A 321 3.99 4.66 2.89
C SER A 321 3.12 4.27 1.70
N LEU A 322 3.09 3.00 1.33
CA LEU A 322 2.27 2.46 0.24
C LEU A 322 0.78 2.65 0.51
N SER A 323 0.31 2.18 1.66
CA SER A 323 -1.11 2.32 2.06
C SER A 323 -1.53 3.79 2.09
N PHE A 324 -0.68 4.67 2.64
CA PHE A 324 -0.99 6.09 2.73
C PHE A 324 -1.00 6.78 1.36
N ALA A 325 -0.02 6.48 0.50
CA ALA A 325 0.04 7.07 -0.84
C ALA A 325 -1.16 6.62 -1.69
N PHE A 326 -1.53 5.34 -1.63
CA PHE A 326 -2.72 4.87 -2.33
C PHE A 326 -3.98 5.58 -1.84
N GLN A 327 -4.15 5.77 -0.54
CA GLN A 327 -5.27 6.53 -0.01
C GLN A 327 -5.28 7.97 -0.55
N VAL A 328 -4.16 8.69 -0.50
CA VAL A 328 -4.08 10.08 -0.97
C VAL A 328 -4.38 10.19 -2.46
N PHE A 329 -3.75 9.36 -3.31
CA PHE A 329 -3.95 9.45 -4.77
C PHE A 329 -5.31 8.91 -5.20
N SER A 330 -5.85 7.91 -4.51
CA SER A 330 -7.21 7.44 -4.74
C SER A 330 -8.23 8.55 -4.47
N LEU A 331 -8.12 9.26 -3.36
CA LEU A 331 -8.97 10.41 -3.04
C LEU A 331 -8.83 11.57 -4.03
N GLN A 332 -7.71 11.65 -4.76
CA GLN A 332 -7.50 12.67 -5.79
C GLN A 332 -8.07 12.27 -7.16
N LEU A 333 -8.02 10.99 -7.50
CA LEU A 333 -8.32 10.50 -8.85
C LEU A 333 -9.69 9.83 -8.96
N ILE A 334 -10.06 8.98 -8.00
CA ILE A 334 -11.29 8.18 -8.06
C ILE A 334 -12.55 9.01 -8.08
N PRO A 335 -12.72 10.08 -7.26
CA PRO A 335 -13.93 10.90 -7.32
C PRO A 335 -14.19 11.57 -8.67
N LEU A 336 -13.18 11.59 -9.56
CA LEU A 336 -13.34 12.08 -10.93
C LEU A 336 -14.13 11.11 -11.84
N PHE A 337 -14.27 9.86 -11.40
CA PHE A 337 -15.03 8.80 -12.09
C PHE A 337 -16.44 8.63 -11.51
N GLY A 338 -16.82 9.40 -10.49
CA GLY A 338 -18.13 9.31 -9.84
C GLY A 338 -18.16 8.24 -8.74
N ASP A 339 -19.27 7.57 -8.62
CA ASP A 339 -19.55 6.47 -7.69
C ASP A 339 -19.26 5.08 -8.26
N ASP A 340 -18.92 5.00 -9.55
CA ASP A 340 -18.73 3.75 -10.28
C ASP A 340 -17.49 2.96 -9.88
N ILE A 341 -16.52 3.57 -9.18
CA ILE A 341 -15.25 2.95 -8.79
C ILE A 341 -15.04 3.11 -7.29
N SER A 342 -14.85 1.99 -6.60
CA SER A 342 -14.47 2.03 -5.19
C SER A 342 -13.05 2.56 -4.99
N LEU A 343 -12.77 3.11 -3.80
CA LEU A 343 -11.38 3.29 -3.38
C LEU A 343 -10.67 1.94 -3.32
N PRO A 344 -9.38 1.87 -3.70
CA PRO A 344 -8.66 0.62 -3.64
C PRO A 344 -8.53 0.14 -2.20
N ILE A 345 -8.84 -1.13 -1.99
CA ILE A 345 -8.48 -1.79 -0.76
C ILE A 345 -7.14 -2.48 -0.96
N THR A 346 -6.25 -2.33 0.00
CA THR A 346 -4.95 -2.97 -0.02
C THR A 346 -4.83 -4.00 1.09
N ASP A 347 -4.23 -5.15 0.76
CA ASP A 347 -3.81 -6.15 1.73
C ASP A 347 -2.36 -6.54 1.47
N THR A 348 -1.64 -6.82 2.55
CA THR A 348 -0.23 -7.15 2.46
C THR A 348 0.08 -8.40 3.27
N LEU A 349 0.82 -9.30 2.63
CA LEU A 349 1.48 -10.43 3.26
C LEU A 349 2.96 -10.06 3.50
N LEU A 350 3.39 -10.19 4.74
CA LEU A 350 4.81 -10.15 5.12
C LEU A 350 5.29 -11.57 5.34
N VAL A 351 6.39 -11.91 4.71
CA VAL A 351 7.05 -13.21 4.81
C VAL A 351 8.43 -12.98 5.43
N GLU A 352 8.62 -13.44 6.66
CA GLU A 352 9.91 -13.35 7.39
C GLU A 352 10.66 -14.64 7.36
N GLU A 353 9.98 -15.74 7.04
CA GLU A 353 10.51 -17.08 6.91
C GLU A 353 10.01 -17.71 5.61
N LYS A 354 10.34 -18.99 5.40
CA LYS A 354 9.82 -19.74 4.25
C LYS A 354 8.32 -19.98 4.42
N ILE A 355 7.61 -19.90 3.31
CA ILE A 355 6.21 -20.33 3.21
C ILE A 355 6.21 -21.76 2.67
N ASP A 356 5.39 -22.61 3.25
CA ASP A 356 5.19 -23.96 2.74
C ASP A 356 4.13 -23.98 1.61
N VAL A 357 4.29 -24.91 0.68
CA VAL A 357 3.28 -25.13 -0.38
C VAL A 357 1.95 -25.51 0.27
N GLY A 358 0.89 -24.75 -0.08
CA GLY A 358 -0.46 -24.91 0.49
C GLY A 358 -0.68 -24.17 1.81
N GLU A 359 0.36 -23.56 2.42
CA GLU A 359 0.16 -22.66 3.55
C GLU A 359 -0.71 -21.46 3.14
N SER A 360 -1.64 -21.08 4.00
CA SER A 360 -2.69 -20.13 3.64
C SER A 360 -2.96 -19.11 4.75
N PHE A 361 -3.03 -17.83 4.36
CA PHE A 361 -3.22 -16.68 5.24
C PHE A 361 -4.55 -15.98 4.90
N ALA A 362 -5.60 -16.34 5.64
CA ALA A 362 -6.97 -15.84 5.38
C ALA A 362 -7.10 -14.34 5.63
N ARG A 363 -7.91 -13.68 4.79
CA ARG A 363 -8.25 -12.25 4.85
C ARG A 363 -9.76 -12.05 4.76
N ASN A 364 -10.22 -10.95 5.32
CA ASN A 364 -11.59 -10.48 5.17
C ASN A 364 -11.54 -8.98 4.85
N LEU A 365 -11.77 -8.64 3.59
CA LEU A 365 -11.66 -7.28 3.09
C LEU A 365 -13.05 -6.67 3.00
N GLN A 366 -13.12 -5.36 3.21
CA GLN A 366 -14.38 -4.61 3.24
C GLN A 366 -14.24 -3.39 2.33
N ILE A 367 -15.15 -3.24 1.36
CA ILE A 367 -15.10 -2.20 0.33
C ILE A 367 -16.42 -1.44 0.33
N GLY A 368 -16.36 -0.13 0.13
CA GLY A 368 -17.49 0.76 -0.06
C GLY A 368 -17.73 1.72 1.08
N LYS A 369 -18.65 2.66 0.88
CA LYS A 369 -18.90 3.84 1.72
C LYS A 369 -19.20 3.51 3.19
N GLY A 370 -19.83 2.40 3.47
CA GLY A 370 -20.13 2.00 4.84
C GLY A 370 -18.90 1.54 5.64
N PHE A 371 -17.76 1.31 4.99
CA PHE A 371 -16.50 0.89 5.59
C PHE A 371 -15.43 1.98 5.48
N ASP A 372 -15.47 2.75 4.39
CA ASP A 372 -14.63 3.93 4.19
C ASP A 372 -15.54 5.16 3.93
N PRO A 373 -15.65 6.09 4.90
CA PRO A 373 -16.49 7.26 4.79
C PRO A 373 -16.03 8.26 3.70
N GLN A 374 -14.83 8.08 3.16
CA GLN A 374 -14.27 8.89 2.08
C GLN A 374 -14.57 8.31 0.69
N SER A 375 -15.10 7.08 0.63
CA SER A 375 -15.51 6.46 -0.63
C SER A 375 -16.75 7.18 -1.20
N THR A 376 -16.69 7.47 -2.51
CA THR A 376 -17.85 7.92 -3.29
C THR A 376 -18.70 6.74 -3.78
N PHE A 377 -18.13 5.54 -3.80
CA PHE A 377 -18.81 4.31 -4.18
C PHE A 377 -19.82 3.90 -3.11
N ASP A 378 -21.10 3.92 -3.45
CA ASP A 378 -22.20 3.69 -2.50
C ASP A 378 -22.45 2.21 -2.22
N GLY A 379 -22.01 1.31 -3.08
CA GLY A 379 -22.06 -0.13 -2.87
C GLY A 379 -21.23 -0.58 -1.65
N LYS A 380 -21.63 -1.69 -1.02
CA LYS A 380 -20.99 -2.23 0.18
C LYS A 380 -20.76 -3.73 0.05
N TYR A 381 -19.48 -4.12 0.03
CA TYR A 381 -19.07 -5.49 -0.24
C TYR A 381 -18.08 -6.02 0.78
N THR A 382 -18.08 -7.33 0.99
CA THR A 382 -17.04 -8.05 1.71
C THR A 382 -16.44 -9.15 0.84
N LEU A 383 -15.12 -9.31 0.89
CA LEU A 383 -14.39 -10.35 0.20
C LEU A 383 -13.71 -11.24 1.21
N ALA A 384 -14.01 -12.55 1.17
CA ALA A 384 -13.19 -13.53 1.83
C ALA A 384 -12.05 -13.89 0.87
N ALA A 385 -10.83 -13.59 1.27
CA ALA A 385 -9.62 -13.78 0.47
C ALA A 385 -8.53 -14.46 1.29
N ARG A 386 -7.46 -14.87 0.62
CA ARG A 386 -6.28 -15.47 1.26
C ARG A 386 -5.05 -15.34 0.39
N TRP A 387 -3.89 -15.30 1.03
CA TRP A 387 -2.62 -15.55 0.39
C TRP A 387 -2.29 -17.05 0.49
N VAL A 388 -1.71 -17.65 -0.54
CA VAL A 388 -1.41 -19.09 -0.60
C VAL A 388 -0.01 -19.30 -1.17
N GLY A 389 0.81 -20.12 -0.49
CA GLY A 389 2.08 -20.59 -1.02
C GLY A 389 1.87 -21.63 -2.13
N GLU A 390 2.55 -21.46 -3.26
CA GLU A 390 2.50 -22.35 -4.42
C GLU A 390 3.89 -22.86 -4.80
N ALA A 391 3.94 -24.01 -5.48
CA ALA A 391 5.17 -24.66 -5.90
C ALA A 391 5.91 -23.89 -7.01
#